data_c4fb02ef814c1a4c73027553d0630b72
#
_entry.id   c4fb02ef814c1a4c73027553d0630b72
#
_cell.length_a   1.000
_cell.length_b   1.000
_cell.length_c   1.000
_cell.angle_alpha   90.00
_cell.angle_beta   90.00
_cell.angle_gamma   90.00
#
_symmetry.space_group_name_H-M   'P 1'
#
loop_
_entity.id
_entity.type
_entity.pdbx_description
1 polymer ?
#
loop_
_entity_poly.entity_id
_entity_poly.type
_entity_poly.pdbx_seq_one_letter_code
_entity_poly.pdbx_strand_id
1 'polypeptide(L)'
;ISRLPNGYDTVIGSAEGGGLSAGQRQLIAISRVMLMNTPVMILDEATSNVDILTEKRIQKAFEELTKNRTSFVIAHRLSTIQDSDLILVMEKGDIAEQGTHEELLRKGGIYSTLYYSFDS
;
A
#
# COMPACT_ATOMS: atom_id res chain seq x y z
N ILE A 1 -7.65 16.67 9.01
CA ILE A 1 -6.82 17.81 9.45
C ILE A 1 -7.70 18.85 10.17
N SER A 2 -8.84 19.24 9.62
CA SER A 2 -9.75 20.23 10.25
C SER A 2 -10.27 19.84 11.66
N ARG A 3 -10.21 18.54 12.01
CA ARG A 3 -10.61 18.03 13.33
C ARG A 3 -9.48 18.01 14.35
N LEU A 4 -8.26 18.36 13.95
CA LEU A 4 -7.11 18.44 14.84
C LEU A 4 -7.13 19.77 15.63
N PRO A 5 -6.59 19.79 16.88
CA PRO A 5 -6.69 20.98 17.76
C PRO A 5 -6.18 22.28 17.13
N ASN A 6 -5.12 22.20 16.33
CA ASN A 6 -4.50 23.35 15.66
C ASN A 6 -4.64 23.27 14.12
N GLY A 7 -5.58 22.46 13.59
CA GLY A 7 -5.77 22.30 12.16
C GLY A 7 -4.48 21.90 11.43
N TYR A 8 -4.10 22.68 10.42
CA TYR A 8 -2.89 22.44 9.63
C TYR A 8 -1.58 22.71 10.39
N ASP A 9 -1.62 23.49 11.44
CA ASP A 9 -0.45 23.84 12.25
C ASP A 9 -0.20 22.84 13.40
N THR A 10 -0.97 21.76 13.45
CA THR A 10 -0.80 20.71 14.46
C THR A 10 0.53 19.97 14.25
N VAL A 11 1.35 19.94 15.30
CA VAL A 11 2.62 19.20 15.30
C VAL A 11 2.34 17.72 15.50
N ILE A 12 2.76 16.90 14.54
CA ILE A 12 2.56 15.45 14.56
C ILE A 12 3.78 14.79 15.22
N GLY A 13 3.52 13.86 16.14
CA GLY A 13 4.59 13.09 16.79
C GLY A 13 5.06 13.63 18.13
N SER A 14 4.55 14.75 18.61
CA SER A 14 4.75 15.22 19.97
C SER A 14 3.69 14.63 20.93
N ALA A 15 4.06 14.45 22.19
CA ALA A 15 3.12 13.98 23.23
C ALA A 15 1.90 14.91 23.40
N GLU A 16 2.01 16.16 23.01
CA GLU A 16 0.96 17.18 23.07
C GLU A 16 0.09 17.24 21.81
N GLY A 17 0.57 16.67 20.69
CA GLY A 17 -0.09 16.76 19.38
C GLY A 17 -1.19 15.74 19.11
N GLY A 18 -1.78 15.13 20.14
CA GLY A 18 -2.84 14.15 20.00
C GLY A 18 -2.44 12.99 19.06
N GLY A 19 -2.30 11.79 19.58
CA GLY A 19 -1.83 10.64 18.82
C GLY A 19 -2.66 10.36 17.57
N LEU A 20 -2.13 10.66 16.40
CA LEU A 20 -2.70 10.16 15.16
C LEU A 20 -2.51 8.65 15.11
N SER A 21 -3.52 7.91 14.65
CA SER A 21 -3.39 6.49 14.38
C SER A 21 -2.38 6.24 13.25
N ALA A 22 -1.84 5.03 13.18
CA ALA A 22 -0.93 4.64 12.09
C ALA A 22 -1.58 4.86 10.72
N GLY A 23 -2.88 4.53 10.57
CA GLY A 23 -3.62 4.76 9.35
C GLY A 23 -3.78 6.23 9.00
N GLN A 24 -4.04 7.09 9.98
CA GLN A 24 -4.14 8.53 9.76
C GLN A 24 -2.81 9.13 9.32
N ARG A 25 -1.70 8.72 9.93
CA ARG A 25 -0.34 9.12 9.50
C ARG A 25 -0.06 8.69 8.07
N GLN A 26 -0.48 7.50 7.70
CA GLN A 26 -0.32 6.98 6.34
C GLN A 26 -1.13 7.79 5.32
N LEU A 27 -2.36 8.17 5.63
CA LEU A 27 -3.18 9.05 4.78
C LEU A 27 -2.52 10.41 4.55
N ILE A 28 -1.90 10.99 5.55
CA ILE A 28 -1.14 12.24 5.42
C ILE A 28 0.07 12.05 4.51
N ALA A 29 0.81 10.96 4.68
CA ALA A 29 1.95 10.63 3.81
C ALA A 29 1.52 10.46 2.35
N ILE A 30 0.42 9.79 2.09
CA ILE A 30 -0.17 9.63 0.76
C ILE A 30 -0.53 11.00 0.16
N SER A 31 -1.15 11.87 0.94
CA SER A 31 -1.52 13.22 0.50
C SER A 31 -0.31 14.05 0.08
N ARG A 32 0.81 13.91 0.78
CA ARG A 32 2.08 14.55 0.40
C ARG A 32 2.58 14.07 -0.96
N VAL A 33 2.54 12.77 -1.19
CA VAL A 33 2.96 12.18 -2.47
C VAL A 33 2.06 12.62 -3.61
N MET A 34 0.76 12.75 -3.39
CA MET A 34 -0.19 13.28 -4.38
C MET A 34 0.19 14.69 -4.85
N LEU A 35 0.65 15.53 -3.93
CA LEU A 35 1.08 16.90 -4.23
C LEU A 35 2.41 16.95 -5.01
N MET A 36 3.27 15.97 -4.86
CA MET A 36 4.58 15.93 -5.52
C MET A 36 4.50 15.61 -7.01
N ASN A 37 3.44 14.99 -7.48
CA ASN A 37 3.21 14.65 -8.89
C ASN A 37 4.41 14.01 -9.60
N THR A 38 5.03 13.02 -8.97
CA THR A 38 6.18 12.29 -9.50
C THR A 38 5.75 11.24 -10.52
N PRO A 39 6.49 10.99 -11.62
CA PRO A 39 6.15 9.98 -12.62
C PRO A 39 6.37 8.54 -12.12
N VAL A 40 7.27 8.35 -11.18
CA VAL A 40 7.58 7.04 -10.55
C VAL A 40 7.39 7.13 -9.06
N MET A 41 6.79 6.11 -8.48
CA MET A 41 6.44 6.07 -7.08
C MET A 41 6.72 4.68 -6.50
N ILE A 42 7.20 4.65 -5.26
CA ILE A 42 7.36 3.41 -4.49
C ILE A 42 6.45 3.49 -3.27
N LEU A 43 5.58 2.51 -3.12
CA LEU A 43 4.66 2.38 -2.00
C LEU A 43 4.97 1.11 -1.22
N ASP A 44 5.20 1.26 0.07
CA ASP A 44 5.26 0.13 1.00
C ASP A 44 3.95 0.05 1.78
N GLU A 45 3.18 -1.02 1.54
CA GLU A 45 1.89 -1.23 2.18
C GLU A 45 2.09 -1.87 3.56
N ALA A 46 2.24 -1.05 4.60
CA ALA A 46 2.32 -1.49 5.99
C ALA A 46 1.03 -1.10 6.74
N THR A 47 -0.03 -1.89 6.58
CA THR A 47 -1.35 -1.62 7.17
C THR A 47 -1.73 -2.57 8.31
N SER A 48 -0.77 -3.17 8.99
CA SER A 48 -1.02 -3.92 10.22
C SER A 48 -1.56 -3.00 11.31
N ASN A 49 -2.61 -3.42 12.02
CA ASN A 49 -3.26 -2.68 13.11
C ASN A 49 -4.06 -1.42 12.70
N VAL A 50 -4.61 -1.41 11.50
CA VAL A 50 -5.50 -0.34 11.03
C VAL A 50 -6.93 -0.88 11.01
N ASP A 51 -7.89 -0.07 11.46
CA ASP A 51 -9.31 -0.42 11.41
C ASP A 51 -9.81 -0.56 9.95
N ILE A 52 -10.84 -1.38 9.75
CA ILE A 52 -11.34 -1.73 8.41
C ILE A 52 -11.77 -0.50 7.61
N LEU A 53 -12.38 0.49 8.25
CA LEU A 53 -12.84 1.68 7.54
C LEU A 53 -11.66 2.54 7.05
N THR A 54 -10.67 2.77 7.90
CA THR A 54 -9.45 3.51 7.55
C THR A 54 -8.66 2.77 6.48
N GLU A 55 -8.59 1.45 6.57
CA GLU A 55 -7.97 0.58 5.58
C GLU A 55 -8.57 0.74 4.18
N LYS A 56 -9.91 0.76 4.07
CA LYS A 56 -10.59 1.00 2.80
C LYS A 56 -10.27 2.38 2.22
N ARG A 57 -10.15 3.38 3.08
CA ARG A 57 -9.75 4.74 2.66
C ARG A 57 -8.31 4.77 2.14
N ILE A 58 -7.40 4.07 2.79
CA ILE A 58 -6.00 3.94 2.35
C ILE A 58 -5.93 3.23 1.00
N GLN A 59 -6.65 2.14 0.83
CA GLN A 59 -6.71 1.41 -0.44
C GLN A 59 -7.22 2.28 -1.58
N LYS A 60 -8.31 3.00 -1.35
CA LYS A 60 -8.85 3.94 -2.34
C LYS A 60 -7.85 5.05 -2.69
N ALA A 61 -7.14 5.56 -1.71
CA ALA A 61 -6.09 6.57 -1.92
C ALA A 61 -4.92 5.99 -2.74
N PHE A 62 -4.51 4.75 -2.50
CA PHE A 62 -3.50 4.08 -3.31
C PHE A 62 -3.93 3.89 -4.76
N GLU A 63 -5.17 3.49 -5.00
CA GLU A 63 -5.73 3.36 -6.35
C GLU A 63 -5.67 4.70 -7.10
N GLU A 64 -6.03 5.79 -6.46
CA GLU A 64 -5.92 7.13 -7.05
C GLU A 64 -4.47 7.54 -7.34
N LEU A 65 -3.54 7.20 -6.43
CA LEU A 65 -2.12 7.51 -6.60
C LEU A 65 -1.50 6.74 -7.76
N THR A 66 -1.90 5.50 -7.99
CA THR A 66 -1.31 4.65 -9.02
C THR A 66 -1.79 4.97 -10.42
N LYS A 67 -2.88 5.72 -10.56
CA LYS A 67 -3.38 6.17 -11.85
C LYS A 67 -2.37 7.09 -12.55
N ASN A 68 -2.10 6.82 -13.82
CA ASN A 68 -1.20 7.61 -14.68
C ASN A 68 0.25 7.71 -14.18
N ARG A 69 0.70 6.75 -13.36
CA ARG A 69 2.06 6.68 -12.84
C ARG A 69 2.62 5.27 -12.95
N THR A 70 3.94 5.17 -13.02
CA THR A 70 4.62 3.89 -12.79
C THR A 70 4.82 3.72 -11.29
N SER A 71 4.17 2.72 -10.71
CA SER A 71 4.25 2.48 -9.27
C SER A 71 4.78 1.09 -8.95
N PHE A 72 5.72 1.05 -8.01
CA PHE A 72 6.21 -0.17 -7.37
C PHE A 72 5.55 -0.28 -6.01
N VAL A 73 4.75 -1.32 -5.82
CA VAL A 73 4.02 -1.53 -4.57
C VAL A 73 4.57 -2.76 -3.87
N ILE A 74 5.08 -2.58 -2.66
CA ILE A 74 5.40 -3.69 -1.77
C ILE A 74 4.11 -4.04 -1.03
N ALA A 75 3.44 -5.08 -1.51
CA ALA A 75 2.11 -5.42 -1.05
C ALA A 75 2.12 -6.57 -0.05
N HIS A 76 1.34 -6.40 1.01
CA HIS A 76 1.09 -7.41 2.03
C HIS A 76 -0.32 -8.00 1.94
N ARG A 77 -1.13 -7.53 0.98
CA ARG A 77 -2.51 -7.94 0.78
C ARG A 77 -2.72 -8.50 -0.61
N LEU A 78 -3.46 -9.58 -0.65
CA LEU A 78 -3.79 -10.25 -1.89
C LEU A 78 -4.53 -9.36 -2.89
N SER A 79 -5.49 -8.58 -2.40
CA SER A 79 -6.28 -7.68 -3.25
C SER A 79 -5.44 -6.65 -4.01
N THR A 80 -4.42 -6.10 -3.34
CA THR A 80 -3.49 -5.17 -3.99
C THR A 80 -2.63 -5.86 -5.05
N ILE A 81 -2.21 -7.09 -4.77
CA ILE A 81 -1.36 -7.87 -5.67
C ILE A 81 -2.11 -8.30 -6.93
N GLN A 82 -3.33 -8.79 -6.78
CA GLN A 82 -4.15 -9.32 -7.88
C GLN A 82 -4.39 -8.31 -8.99
N ASP A 83 -4.60 -7.04 -8.64
CA ASP A 83 -4.93 -5.98 -9.59
C ASP A 83 -3.69 -5.32 -10.22
N SER A 84 -2.49 -5.81 -9.90
CA SER A 84 -1.24 -5.29 -10.47
C SER A 84 -1.04 -5.72 -11.92
N ASP A 85 -0.49 -4.83 -12.74
CA ASP A 85 -0.16 -5.13 -14.14
C ASP A 85 0.97 -6.16 -14.26
N LEU A 86 1.91 -6.13 -13.32
CA LEU A 86 3.02 -7.07 -13.23
C LEU A 86 3.31 -7.38 -11.77
N ILE A 87 3.40 -8.66 -11.46
CA ILE A 87 3.77 -9.15 -10.13
C ILE A 87 5.19 -9.69 -10.19
N LEU A 88 6.02 -9.24 -9.27
CA LEU A 88 7.38 -9.74 -9.06
C LEU A 88 7.41 -10.51 -7.75
N VAL A 89 7.73 -11.79 -7.82
CA VAL A 89 7.93 -12.63 -6.64
C VAL A 89 9.42 -12.69 -6.34
N MET A 90 9.80 -12.18 -5.18
CA MET A 90 11.20 -12.11 -4.78
C MET A 90 11.54 -13.19 -3.76
N GLU A 91 12.66 -13.83 -3.96
CA GLU A 91 13.21 -14.83 -3.05
C GLU A 91 14.73 -14.65 -2.94
N LYS A 92 15.23 -14.50 -1.71
CA LYS A 92 16.67 -14.34 -1.42
C LYS A 92 17.36 -13.23 -2.23
N GLY A 93 16.65 -12.12 -2.47
CA GLY A 93 17.19 -10.99 -3.21
C GLY A 93 17.07 -11.06 -4.72
N ASP A 94 16.58 -12.18 -5.25
CA ASP A 94 16.38 -12.39 -6.68
C ASP A 94 14.90 -12.45 -7.07
N ILE A 95 14.60 -12.15 -8.33
CA ILE A 95 13.25 -12.33 -8.89
C ILE A 95 13.07 -13.80 -9.25
N ALA A 96 12.29 -14.52 -8.44
CA ALA A 96 12.01 -15.94 -8.64
C ALA A 96 10.93 -16.18 -9.70
N GLU A 97 9.89 -15.34 -9.72
CA GLU A 97 8.78 -15.41 -10.65
C GLU A 97 8.33 -14.01 -11.06
N GLN A 98 7.80 -13.88 -12.26
CA GLN A 98 7.20 -12.65 -12.74
C GLN A 98 6.05 -12.92 -13.70
N GLY A 99 5.02 -12.09 -13.66
CA GLY A 99 3.85 -12.22 -14.53
C GLY A 99 2.61 -11.56 -13.94
N THR A 100 1.49 -11.78 -14.60
CA THR A 100 0.18 -11.38 -14.08
C THR A 100 -0.31 -12.38 -13.04
N HIS A 101 -1.34 -12.01 -12.30
CA HIS A 101 -1.99 -12.90 -11.34
C HIS A 101 -2.38 -14.25 -11.96
N GLU A 102 -3.05 -14.22 -13.11
CA GLU A 102 -3.49 -15.43 -13.80
C GLU A 102 -2.32 -16.29 -14.31
N GLU A 103 -1.30 -15.66 -14.88
CA GLU A 103 -0.11 -16.37 -15.37
C GLU A 103 0.62 -17.08 -14.24
N LEU A 104 0.80 -16.42 -13.10
CA LEU A 104 1.49 -16.98 -11.94
C LEU A 104 0.69 -18.10 -11.26
N LEU A 105 -0.63 -18.00 -11.24
CA LEU A 105 -1.47 -19.10 -10.75
C LEU A 105 -1.37 -20.35 -11.64
N ARG A 106 -1.38 -20.17 -12.97
CA ARG A 106 -1.20 -21.28 -13.92
C ARG A 106 0.17 -21.93 -13.80
N LYS A 107 1.18 -21.15 -13.50
CA LYS A 107 2.54 -21.65 -13.32
C LYS A 107 2.67 -22.62 -12.15
N GLY A 108 1.84 -22.47 -11.10
CA GLY A 108 1.82 -23.36 -9.95
C GLY A 108 3.09 -23.31 -9.08
N GLY A 109 3.78 -22.18 -9.07
CA GLY A 109 5.03 -21.99 -8.32
C GLY A 109 4.84 -21.33 -6.96
N ILE A 110 5.79 -20.47 -6.58
CA ILE A 110 5.83 -19.78 -5.28
C ILE A 110 4.58 -18.91 -5.09
N TYR A 111 4.23 -18.11 -6.09
CA TYR A 111 3.05 -17.24 -6.02
C TYR A 111 1.77 -18.02 -5.77
N SER A 112 1.54 -19.08 -6.51
CA SER A 112 0.37 -19.95 -6.36
C SER A 112 0.28 -20.54 -4.96
N THR A 113 1.40 -21.01 -4.42
CA THR A 113 1.46 -21.55 -3.06
C THR A 113 1.12 -20.51 -2.02
N LEU A 114 1.67 -19.30 -2.14
CA LEU A 114 1.36 -18.18 -1.25
C LEU A 114 -0.11 -17.78 -1.35
N TYR A 115 -0.64 -17.67 -2.56
CA TYR A 115 -2.03 -17.31 -2.79
C TYR A 115 -3.00 -18.24 -2.05
N TYR A 116 -2.85 -19.53 -2.24
CA TYR A 116 -3.73 -20.52 -1.57
C TYR A 116 -3.49 -20.63 -0.07
N SER A 117 -2.33 -20.26 0.44
CA SER A 117 -2.09 -20.21 1.88
C SER A 117 -2.77 -19.01 2.57
N PHE A 118 -2.99 -17.93 1.86
CA PHE A 118 -3.74 -16.77 2.38
C PHE A 118 -5.26 -16.98 2.36
N ASP A 119 -5.76 -17.83 1.47
CA ASP A 119 -7.19 -18.09 1.31
C ASP A 119 -7.70 -19.20 2.26
N SER A 120 -6.82 -19.83 2.96
CA SER A 120 -7.12 -20.80 4.01
C SER A 120 -6.86 -20.22 5.40
#